data_9b12436b3ddced6afc14a3bdafda6491
#
_entry.id   9b12436b3ddced6afc14a3bdafda6491
#
_cell.length_a   1.000
_cell.length_b   1.000
_cell.length_c   1.000
_cell.angle_alpha   90.00
_cell.angle_beta   90.00
_cell.angle_gamma   90.00
#
_symmetry.space_group_name_H-M   'P 1'
#
loop_
_entity.id
_entity.type
_entity.pdbx_description
1 polymer ?
#
loop_
_entity_poly.entity_id
_entity_poly.type
_entity_poly.pdbx_seq_one_letter_code
_entity_poly.pdbx_strand_id
1 'polypeptide(L)'
;VEVAEPIVITIDGPGADTVAYGHLQIRLAPFARAAVVLDHRGSGTYADNVEFVVGDSAHLTVVAIHDWADDAVHVTAHHASVGRDAVLRHNAVSLGGDLIRLTGTVRYNAPGGDAELLGLYFADDGQHLEHRLLVDHSQPNCKSNVVYKGALQGDPATDRPDAQFGLPEAGLGLM
;
A
#
# COMPACT_ATOMS: atom_id res chain seq x y z
N VAL A 1 -22.21 -10.56 -3.60
CA VAL A 1 -21.42 -11.67 -3.02
C VAL A 1 -20.56 -11.11 -1.91
N GLU A 2 -20.57 -11.77 -0.76
CA GLU A 2 -19.70 -11.45 0.39
C GLU A 2 -18.78 -12.64 0.65
N VAL A 3 -17.48 -12.35 0.79
CA VAL A 3 -16.47 -13.33 1.19
C VAL A 3 -16.27 -13.16 2.69
N ALA A 4 -16.72 -14.16 3.47
CA ALA A 4 -16.78 -14.08 4.94
C ALA A 4 -15.41 -14.08 5.60
N GLU A 5 -14.46 -14.84 5.04
CA GLU A 5 -13.10 -14.95 5.56
C GLU A 5 -12.13 -14.10 4.73
N PRO A 6 -11.13 -13.45 5.34
CA PRO A 6 -10.09 -12.76 4.59
C PRO A 6 -9.32 -13.71 3.67
N ILE A 7 -9.07 -13.25 2.45
CA ILE A 7 -8.19 -13.96 1.52
C ILE A 7 -6.76 -13.56 1.84
N VAL A 8 -5.94 -14.51 2.23
CA VAL A 8 -4.51 -14.27 2.51
C VAL A 8 -3.68 -14.68 1.30
N ILE A 9 -2.89 -13.76 0.80
CA ILE A 9 -1.92 -13.96 -0.29
C ILE A 9 -0.54 -13.75 0.31
N THR A 10 0.21 -14.83 0.45
CA THR A 10 1.58 -14.76 0.94
C THR A 10 2.54 -14.62 -0.25
N ILE A 11 3.43 -13.66 -0.15
CA ILE A 11 4.48 -13.38 -1.12
C ILE A 11 5.82 -13.64 -0.45
N ASP A 12 6.42 -14.76 -0.77
CA ASP A 12 7.75 -15.11 -0.28
C ASP A 12 8.83 -14.50 -1.20
N GLY A 13 9.80 -13.84 -0.61
CA GLY A 13 10.94 -13.24 -1.31
C GLY A 13 11.74 -14.28 -2.11
N PRO A 14 12.41 -13.86 -3.18
CA PRO A 14 13.11 -14.78 -4.09
C PRO A 14 14.38 -15.39 -3.48
N GLY A 15 14.79 -14.94 -2.32
CA GLY A 15 16.03 -15.32 -1.65
C GLY A 15 17.13 -14.27 -1.80
N ALA A 16 18.11 -14.31 -0.91
CA ALA A 16 19.24 -13.39 -0.91
C ALA A 16 19.91 -13.31 -2.29
N ASP A 17 20.37 -12.13 -2.67
CA ASP A 17 21.04 -11.83 -3.95
C ASP A 17 20.21 -12.18 -5.22
N THR A 18 18.92 -12.42 -5.06
CA THR A 18 18.00 -12.75 -6.16
C THR A 18 16.98 -11.64 -6.40
N VAL A 19 16.63 -11.44 -7.68
CA VAL A 19 15.64 -10.43 -8.10
C VAL A 19 14.43 -11.14 -8.70
N ALA A 20 13.23 -10.72 -8.25
CA ALA A 20 11.98 -11.17 -8.86
C ALA A 20 11.04 -9.99 -9.11
N TYR A 21 10.11 -10.20 -10.03
CA TYR A 21 9.10 -9.21 -10.40
C TYR A 21 7.71 -9.83 -10.29
N GLY A 22 6.74 -9.03 -9.83
CA GLY A 22 5.37 -9.46 -9.67
C GLY A 22 4.34 -8.52 -10.27
N HIS A 23 3.18 -9.08 -10.60
CA HIS A 23 1.98 -8.33 -10.92
C HIS A 23 0.78 -9.05 -10.33
N LEU A 24 -0.02 -8.34 -9.56
CA LEU A 24 -1.23 -8.86 -8.94
C LEU A 24 -2.41 -7.95 -9.25
N GLN A 25 -3.53 -8.52 -9.68
CA GLN A 25 -4.77 -7.79 -9.81
C GLN A 25 -5.85 -8.39 -8.90
N ILE A 26 -6.43 -7.55 -8.05
CA ILE A 26 -7.56 -7.89 -7.19
C ILE A 26 -8.78 -7.13 -7.70
N ARG A 27 -9.77 -7.86 -8.22
CA ARG A 27 -10.98 -7.27 -8.79
C ARG A 27 -12.22 -7.70 -8.02
N LEU A 28 -12.98 -6.72 -7.55
CA LEU A 28 -14.30 -6.94 -6.99
C LEU A 28 -15.38 -6.55 -7.99
N ALA A 29 -16.33 -7.48 -8.21
CA ALA A 29 -17.52 -7.18 -8.97
C ALA A 29 -18.43 -6.18 -8.22
N PRO A 30 -19.36 -5.49 -8.88
CA PRO A 30 -20.31 -4.60 -8.23
C PRO A 30 -21.02 -5.29 -7.05
N PHE A 31 -21.23 -4.55 -5.95
CA PHE A 31 -21.86 -4.99 -4.70
C PHE A 31 -21.13 -6.13 -3.96
N ALA A 32 -19.94 -6.50 -4.38
CA ALA A 32 -19.14 -7.50 -3.67
C ALA A 32 -18.47 -6.91 -2.44
N ARG A 33 -18.20 -7.76 -1.44
CA ARG A 33 -17.45 -7.41 -0.23
C ARG A 33 -16.37 -8.44 0.00
N ALA A 34 -15.14 -8.00 0.23
CA ALA A 34 -14.02 -8.87 0.57
C ALA A 34 -12.96 -8.12 1.38
N ALA A 35 -12.22 -8.89 2.18
CA ALA A 35 -10.98 -8.48 2.78
C ALA A 35 -9.83 -9.31 2.19
N VAL A 36 -8.70 -8.66 1.91
CA VAL A 36 -7.50 -9.29 1.36
C VAL A 36 -6.31 -8.89 2.21
N VAL A 37 -5.49 -9.85 2.56
CA VAL A 37 -4.20 -9.64 3.24
C VAL A 37 -3.11 -10.00 2.24
N LEU A 38 -2.21 -9.07 1.98
CA LEU A 38 -0.96 -9.28 1.25
C LEU A 38 0.14 -9.40 2.28
N ASP A 39 0.70 -10.58 2.44
CA ASP A 39 1.70 -10.89 3.47
C ASP A 39 3.04 -11.13 2.78
N HIS A 40 3.90 -10.10 2.80
CA HIS A 40 5.21 -10.12 2.18
C HIS A 40 6.27 -10.44 3.22
N ARG A 41 7.14 -11.41 2.93
CA ARG A 41 8.20 -11.87 3.83
C ARG A 41 9.36 -12.51 3.08
N GLY A 42 10.48 -12.70 3.78
CA GLY A 42 11.69 -13.32 3.24
C GLY A 42 12.69 -12.30 2.70
N SER A 43 13.68 -12.76 1.97
CA SER A 43 14.86 -12.01 1.53
C SER A 43 14.87 -11.76 0.02
N GLY A 44 15.74 -10.84 -0.42
CA GLY A 44 16.02 -10.57 -1.83
C GLY A 44 15.40 -9.30 -2.35
N THR A 45 15.53 -9.07 -3.65
CA THR A 45 14.95 -7.89 -4.31
C THR A 45 13.66 -8.26 -4.99
N TYR A 46 12.57 -7.59 -4.61
CA TYR A 46 11.25 -7.79 -5.22
C TYR A 46 10.67 -6.47 -5.71
N ALA A 47 10.20 -6.46 -6.94
CA ALA A 47 9.49 -5.30 -7.47
C ALA A 47 8.15 -5.74 -8.07
N ASP A 48 7.06 -5.08 -7.67
CA ASP A 48 5.75 -5.45 -8.16
C ASP A 48 4.82 -4.28 -8.40
N ASN A 49 3.71 -4.61 -9.07
CA ASN A 49 2.58 -3.75 -9.28
C ASN A 49 1.30 -4.47 -8.83
N VAL A 50 0.56 -3.84 -7.94
CA VAL A 50 -0.71 -4.37 -7.43
C VAL A 50 -1.85 -3.46 -7.84
N GLU A 51 -2.84 -4.03 -8.53
CA GLU A 51 -4.03 -3.32 -8.98
C GLU A 51 -5.26 -3.73 -8.17
N PHE A 52 -5.97 -2.74 -7.64
CA PHE A 52 -7.26 -2.94 -6.96
C PHE A 52 -8.37 -2.34 -7.81
N VAL A 53 -9.23 -3.17 -8.37
CA VAL A 53 -10.39 -2.74 -9.15
C VAL A 53 -11.65 -2.96 -8.32
N VAL A 54 -12.18 -1.88 -7.74
CA VAL A 54 -13.34 -1.93 -6.86
C VAL A 54 -14.58 -1.51 -7.67
N GLY A 55 -15.43 -2.47 -7.97
CA GLY A 55 -16.65 -2.24 -8.75
C GLY A 55 -17.69 -1.38 -8.01
N ASP A 56 -18.73 -0.95 -8.73
CA ASP A 56 -19.75 -0.06 -8.18
C ASP A 56 -20.40 -0.63 -6.91
N SER A 57 -20.51 0.17 -5.87
CA SER A 57 -21.04 -0.19 -4.55
C SER A 57 -20.33 -1.40 -3.89
N ALA A 58 -19.14 -1.76 -4.36
CA ALA A 58 -18.33 -2.81 -3.75
C ALA A 58 -17.51 -2.27 -2.58
N HIS A 59 -17.14 -3.15 -1.65
CA HIS A 59 -16.32 -2.82 -0.49
C HIS A 59 -15.09 -3.72 -0.45
N LEU A 60 -13.92 -3.13 -0.60
CA LEU A 60 -12.64 -3.83 -0.48
C LEU A 60 -11.86 -3.30 0.72
N THR A 61 -11.45 -4.22 1.58
CA THR A 61 -10.44 -3.95 2.61
C THR A 61 -9.15 -4.67 2.22
N VAL A 62 -8.06 -3.94 2.20
CA VAL A 62 -6.70 -4.47 1.96
C VAL A 62 -5.85 -4.22 3.18
N VAL A 63 -5.10 -5.24 3.59
CA VAL A 63 -4.01 -5.11 4.56
C VAL A 63 -2.74 -5.59 3.88
N ALA A 64 -1.85 -4.69 3.54
CA ALA A 64 -0.54 -5.01 2.99
C ALA A 64 0.50 -4.97 4.11
N ILE A 65 1.08 -6.12 4.40
CA ILE A 65 2.11 -6.28 5.43
C ILE A 65 3.44 -6.49 4.71
N HIS A 66 4.39 -5.63 5.01
CA HIS A 66 5.77 -5.71 4.50
C HIS A 66 6.67 -6.09 5.69
N ASP A 67 6.70 -7.39 5.99
CA ASP A 67 7.52 -7.99 7.06
C ASP A 67 8.71 -8.74 6.43
N TRP A 68 9.50 -7.97 5.68
CA TRP A 68 10.65 -8.47 4.96
C TRP A 68 11.85 -8.70 5.89
N ALA A 69 12.74 -9.59 5.51
CA ALA A 69 14.04 -9.72 6.16
C ALA A 69 14.90 -8.45 5.94
N ASP A 70 15.88 -8.22 6.82
CA ASP A 70 16.66 -6.98 6.88
C ASP A 70 17.48 -6.68 5.61
N ASP A 71 17.73 -7.68 4.77
CA ASP A 71 18.46 -7.56 3.50
C ASP A 71 17.53 -7.31 2.29
N ALA A 72 16.23 -7.27 2.50
CA ALA A 72 15.29 -7.20 1.40
C ALA A 72 15.11 -5.78 0.85
N VAL A 73 15.02 -5.70 -0.46
CA VAL A 73 14.65 -4.48 -1.19
C VAL A 73 13.30 -4.71 -1.86
N HIS A 74 12.30 -3.93 -1.49
CA HIS A 74 10.97 -4.02 -2.08
C HIS A 74 10.51 -2.68 -2.65
N VAL A 75 10.24 -2.65 -3.94
CA VAL A 75 9.66 -1.49 -4.64
C VAL A 75 8.30 -1.88 -5.18
N THR A 76 7.24 -1.29 -4.65
CA THR A 76 5.87 -1.65 -5.03
C THR A 76 5.05 -0.44 -5.43
N ALA A 77 4.15 -0.65 -6.41
CA ALA A 77 3.15 0.32 -6.79
C ALA A 77 1.75 -0.28 -6.59
N HIS A 78 0.94 0.38 -5.77
CA HIS A 78 -0.46 0.02 -5.52
C HIS A 78 -1.38 0.98 -6.24
N HIS A 79 -2.13 0.51 -7.23
CA HIS A 79 -3.06 1.32 -8.01
C HIS A 79 -4.49 0.90 -7.73
N ALA A 80 -5.29 1.80 -7.16
CA ALA A 80 -6.70 1.55 -6.89
C ALA A 80 -7.60 2.36 -7.82
N SER A 81 -8.57 1.66 -8.39
CA SER A 81 -9.64 2.18 -9.23
C SER A 81 -10.97 1.96 -8.51
N VAL A 82 -11.62 3.05 -8.08
CA VAL A 82 -12.80 3.03 -7.22
C VAL A 82 -14.03 3.43 -8.02
N GLY A 83 -15.01 2.52 -8.10
CA GLY A 83 -16.28 2.71 -8.82
C GLY A 83 -17.26 3.60 -8.06
N ARG A 84 -18.48 3.74 -8.61
CA ARG A 84 -19.57 4.54 -8.03
C ARG A 84 -19.93 4.02 -6.64
N ASP A 85 -20.00 4.93 -5.65
CA ASP A 85 -20.39 4.62 -4.27
C ASP A 85 -19.62 3.43 -3.66
N ALA A 86 -18.44 3.13 -4.22
CA ALA A 86 -17.60 2.05 -3.75
C ALA A 86 -16.71 2.49 -2.58
N VAL A 87 -16.30 1.53 -1.76
CA VAL A 87 -15.50 1.76 -0.56
C VAL A 87 -14.18 0.99 -0.66
N LEU A 88 -13.08 1.71 -0.51
CA LEU A 88 -11.74 1.14 -0.37
C LEU A 88 -11.19 1.45 1.03
N ARG A 89 -10.70 0.43 1.73
CA ARG A 89 -9.89 0.57 2.94
C ARG A 89 -8.55 -0.09 2.67
N HIS A 90 -7.51 0.72 2.57
CA HIS A 90 -6.16 0.26 2.28
C HIS A 90 -5.26 0.55 3.48
N ASN A 91 -4.76 -0.51 4.10
CA ASN A 91 -3.90 -0.45 5.27
C ASN A 91 -2.51 -0.98 4.88
N ALA A 92 -1.48 -0.18 5.03
CA ALA A 92 -0.10 -0.57 4.75
C ALA A 92 0.70 -0.60 6.06
N VAL A 93 1.38 -1.71 6.31
CA VAL A 93 2.24 -1.91 7.50
C VAL A 93 3.61 -2.30 7.03
N SER A 94 4.65 -1.53 7.37
CA SER A 94 6.05 -1.79 7.00
C SER A 94 6.90 -1.93 8.26
N LEU A 95 7.44 -3.13 8.46
CA LEU A 95 8.12 -3.54 9.69
C LEU A 95 9.56 -4.03 9.46
N GLY A 96 9.96 -4.34 8.24
CA GLY A 96 11.27 -4.88 7.92
C GLY A 96 11.75 -4.45 6.54
N GLY A 97 12.90 -4.97 6.11
CA GLY A 97 13.56 -4.68 4.84
C GLY A 97 14.64 -3.59 4.94
N ASP A 98 15.67 -3.67 4.11
CA ASP A 98 16.68 -2.62 3.93
C ASP A 98 16.05 -1.39 3.26
N LEU A 99 15.27 -1.63 2.19
CA LEU A 99 14.55 -0.58 1.48
C LEU A 99 13.14 -1.04 1.12
N ILE A 100 12.13 -0.31 1.61
CA ILE A 100 10.73 -0.47 1.18
C ILE A 100 10.25 0.85 0.59
N ARG A 101 9.84 0.83 -0.67
CA ARG A 101 9.18 1.97 -1.32
C ARG A 101 7.81 1.55 -1.82
N LEU A 102 6.76 2.10 -1.22
CA LEU A 102 5.39 1.92 -1.65
C LEU A 102 4.85 3.22 -2.28
N THR A 103 4.43 3.13 -3.53
CA THR A 103 3.72 4.21 -4.22
C THR A 103 2.25 3.84 -4.35
N GLY A 104 1.38 4.53 -3.63
CA GLY A 104 -0.07 4.31 -3.67
C GLY A 104 -0.79 5.36 -4.51
N THR A 105 -1.63 4.92 -5.43
CA THR A 105 -2.48 5.82 -6.22
C THR A 105 -3.93 5.37 -6.13
N VAL A 106 -4.82 6.29 -5.78
CA VAL A 106 -6.28 6.05 -5.80
C VAL A 106 -6.90 6.97 -6.83
N ARG A 107 -7.67 6.39 -7.74
CA ARG A 107 -8.47 7.11 -8.74
C ARG A 107 -9.94 6.74 -8.61
N TYR A 108 -10.80 7.74 -8.56
CA TYR A 108 -12.24 7.54 -8.62
C TYR A 108 -12.71 7.55 -10.07
N ASN A 109 -13.35 6.47 -10.51
CA ASN A 109 -13.89 6.34 -11.87
C ASN A 109 -15.32 6.87 -11.98
N ALA A 110 -15.99 7.08 -10.85
CA ALA A 110 -17.37 7.56 -10.78
C ALA A 110 -17.62 8.29 -9.45
N PRO A 111 -18.72 9.07 -9.34
CA PRO A 111 -19.04 9.80 -8.10
C PRO A 111 -19.31 8.89 -6.90
N GLY A 112 -19.16 9.46 -5.70
CA GLY A 112 -19.58 8.86 -4.43
C GLY A 112 -18.57 7.89 -3.80
N GLY A 113 -17.42 7.65 -4.42
CA GLY A 113 -16.41 6.76 -3.88
C GLY A 113 -15.81 7.25 -2.54
N ASP A 114 -15.43 6.31 -1.69
CA ASP A 114 -14.86 6.56 -0.36
C ASP A 114 -13.59 5.72 -0.19
N ALA A 115 -12.43 6.37 -0.05
CA ALA A 115 -11.15 5.72 0.16
C ALA A 115 -10.53 6.14 1.49
N GLU A 116 -10.14 5.16 2.30
CA GLU A 116 -9.34 5.38 3.50
C GLU A 116 -8.00 4.67 3.35
N LEU A 117 -6.92 5.43 3.52
CA LEU A 117 -5.56 4.92 3.43
C LEU A 117 -4.89 5.13 4.79
N LEU A 118 -4.64 4.03 5.47
CA LEU A 118 -3.95 4.03 6.74
C LEU A 118 -2.58 3.39 6.57
N GLY A 119 -1.57 3.97 7.20
CA GLY A 119 -0.22 3.43 7.16
C GLY A 119 0.45 3.44 8.53
N LEU A 120 1.20 2.39 8.77
CA LEU A 120 2.09 2.27 9.91
C LEU A 120 3.44 1.80 9.41
N TYR A 121 4.49 2.44 9.86
CA TYR A 121 5.85 1.95 9.63
C TYR A 121 6.69 2.10 10.89
N PHE A 122 7.56 1.13 11.08
CA PHE A 122 8.56 1.16 12.12
C PHE A 122 9.91 0.89 11.46
N ALA A 123 10.79 1.89 11.47
CA ALA A 123 12.12 1.77 10.90
C ALA A 123 13.17 1.71 12.00
N ASP A 124 14.08 0.76 11.86
CA ASP A 124 15.28 0.63 12.69
C ASP A 124 16.50 1.21 11.96
N ASP A 125 17.65 1.17 12.61
CA ASP A 125 18.90 1.73 12.10
C ASP A 125 19.26 1.17 10.71
N GLY A 126 19.56 2.08 9.78
CA GLY A 126 19.94 1.75 8.42
C GLY A 126 18.80 1.42 7.44
N GLN A 127 17.56 1.29 7.89
CA GLN A 127 16.41 1.00 7.02
C GLN A 127 15.87 2.26 6.32
N HIS A 128 15.40 2.08 5.09
CA HIS A 128 14.71 3.12 4.32
C HIS A 128 13.28 2.71 4.00
N LEU A 129 12.31 3.28 4.72
CA LEU A 129 10.89 3.01 4.52
C LEU A 129 10.19 4.26 3.95
N GLU A 130 9.73 4.19 2.71
CA GLU A 130 9.12 5.31 1.99
C GLU A 130 7.70 4.96 1.53
N HIS A 131 6.74 5.83 1.87
CA HIS A 131 5.37 5.74 1.37
C HIS A 131 4.99 7.03 0.64
N ARG A 132 4.66 6.92 -0.65
CA ARG A 132 4.15 8.04 -1.47
C ARG A 132 2.72 7.77 -1.86
N LEU A 133 1.83 8.73 -1.65
CA LEU A 133 0.41 8.56 -1.91
C LEU A 133 -0.13 9.69 -2.77
N LEU A 134 -0.98 9.30 -3.72
CA LEU A 134 -1.75 10.22 -4.55
C LEU A 134 -3.21 9.80 -4.54
N VAL A 135 -4.12 10.71 -4.22
CA VAL A 135 -5.56 10.50 -4.36
C VAL A 135 -6.12 11.50 -5.36
N ASP A 136 -6.61 10.99 -6.48
CA ASP A 136 -7.16 11.80 -7.57
C ASP A 136 -8.68 11.98 -7.39
N HIS A 137 -9.10 13.17 -6.99
CA HIS A 137 -10.49 13.58 -6.80
C HIS A 137 -11.12 14.16 -8.07
N SER A 138 -10.88 13.55 -9.22
CA SER A 138 -11.45 13.98 -10.51
C SER A 138 -12.96 13.76 -10.64
N GLN A 139 -13.60 13.06 -9.69
CA GLN A 139 -15.04 12.81 -9.66
C GLN A 139 -15.71 13.52 -8.47
N PRO A 140 -16.96 14.00 -8.62
CA PRO A 140 -17.67 14.70 -7.55
C PRO A 140 -18.13 13.76 -6.43
N ASN A 141 -18.35 14.34 -5.24
CA ASN A 141 -18.87 13.66 -4.05
C ASN A 141 -18.01 12.49 -3.54
N CYS A 142 -16.73 12.44 -3.93
CA CYS A 142 -15.80 11.45 -3.41
C CYS A 142 -15.18 11.91 -2.10
N LYS A 143 -14.82 10.95 -1.25
CA LYS A 143 -14.18 11.18 0.04
C LYS A 143 -12.86 10.44 0.12
N SER A 144 -11.88 11.04 0.79
CA SER A 144 -10.67 10.33 1.19
C SER A 144 -10.24 10.71 2.60
N ASN A 145 -9.66 9.74 3.29
CA ASN A 145 -8.99 9.93 4.57
C ASN A 145 -7.62 9.26 4.49
N VAL A 146 -6.57 10.02 4.78
CA VAL A 146 -5.19 9.51 4.73
C VAL A 146 -4.52 9.77 6.07
N VAL A 147 -4.14 8.69 6.76
CA VAL A 147 -3.44 8.77 8.05
C VAL A 147 -2.26 7.80 8.05
N TYR A 148 -1.06 8.35 8.11
CA TYR A 148 0.16 7.57 8.23
C TYR A 148 0.89 7.94 9.51
N LYS A 149 1.36 6.92 10.23
CA LYS A 149 2.12 7.07 11.45
C LYS A 149 3.40 6.24 11.35
N GLY A 150 4.50 6.83 11.76
CA GLY A 150 5.79 6.15 11.80
C GLY A 150 6.45 6.30 13.15
N ALA A 151 7.22 5.28 13.51
CA ALA A 151 8.17 5.32 14.60
C ALA A 151 9.54 4.96 14.05
N LEU A 152 10.57 5.58 14.58
CA LEU A 152 11.95 5.36 14.21
C LEU A 152 12.74 5.00 15.46
N GLN A 153 13.59 4.01 15.32
CA GLN A 153 14.58 3.63 16.31
C GLN A 153 15.94 3.60 15.61
N GLY A 154 16.99 4.08 16.25
CA GLY A 154 18.34 4.08 15.70
C GLY A 154 19.17 5.25 16.22
N ASP A 155 20.46 5.24 15.93
CA ASP A 155 21.38 6.32 16.29
C ASP A 155 21.41 7.36 15.16
N PRO A 156 21.01 8.64 15.41
CA PRO A 156 21.08 9.71 14.43
C PRO A 156 22.50 10.04 13.97
N ALA A 157 23.52 9.44 14.60
CA ALA A 157 24.93 9.61 14.24
C ALA A 157 25.44 8.63 13.19
N THR A 158 24.64 7.63 12.76
CA THR A 158 25.04 6.76 11.67
C THR A 158 24.84 7.45 10.33
N ASP A 159 25.89 7.48 9.57
CA ASP A 159 26.21 8.26 8.37
C ASP A 159 25.39 7.83 7.12
N ARG A 160 24.07 7.70 7.22
CA ARG A 160 23.18 7.68 6.06
C ARG A 160 22.31 8.94 6.06
N PRO A 161 22.67 9.94 5.25
CA PRO A 161 21.89 11.19 5.14
C PRO A 161 20.51 10.97 4.48
N ASP A 162 20.10 9.73 4.24
CA ASP A 162 18.99 9.36 3.39
C ASP A 162 17.77 8.80 4.13
N ALA A 163 17.73 8.86 5.45
CA ALA A 163 16.48 8.69 6.19
C ALA A 163 15.57 9.89 5.87
N GLN A 164 15.16 10.00 4.60
CA GLN A 164 14.21 10.99 4.16
C GLN A 164 12.82 10.57 4.60
N PHE A 165 12.29 11.31 5.56
CA PHE A 165 10.88 11.28 5.87
C PHE A 165 10.10 11.77 4.66
N GLY A 166 9.64 10.86 3.84
CA GLY A 166 8.61 11.15 2.85
C GLY A 166 7.30 11.36 3.58
N LEU A 167 7.05 12.57 4.09
CA LEU A 167 5.69 12.94 4.44
C LEU A 167 4.84 12.76 3.20
N PRO A 168 3.64 12.16 3.29
CA PRO A 168 2.75 12.06 2.15
C PRO A 168 2.51 13.47 1.62
N GLU A 169 2.96 13.74 0.40
CA GLU A 169 2.46 14.89 -0.34
C GLU A 169 0.99 14.61 -0.64
N ALA A 170 0.13 15.01 0.28
CA ALA A 170 -1.29 15.10 0.01
C ALA A 170 -1.47 16.21 -1.02
N GLY A 171 -1.47 15.83 -2.28
CA GLY A 171 -1.91 16.71 -3.37
C GLY A 171 -3.39 16.97 -3.20
N LEU A 172 -3.76 17.93 -2.37
CA LEU A 172 -5.10 18.52 -2.33
C LEU A 172 -5.27 19.33 -3.62
N GLY A 173 -5.78 18.68 -4.65
CA GLY A 173 -6.39 19.36 -5.78
C GLY A 173 -7.71 19.96 -5.31
N LEU A 174 -7.69 21.22 -4.86
CA LEU A 174 -8.88 22.02 -4.70
C LEU A 174 -9.29 22.52 -6.10
N MET A 175 -10.39 22.07 -6.61
CA MET A 175 -11.26 22.80 -7.53
C MET A 175 -12.69 22.76 -7.03
#